data_7d80e0388480ddef4a31a66488b03984
#
_entry.id   7d80e0388480ddef4a31a66488b03984
#
_cell.length_a   1.000
_cell.length_b   1.000
_cell.length_c   1.000
_cell.angle_alpha   90.00
_cell.angle_beta   90.00
_cell.angle_gamma   90.00
#
_symmetry.space_group_name_H-M   'P 1'
#
loop_
_entity.id
_entity.type
_entity.pdbx_description
1 polymer ?
#
loop_
_entity_poly.entity_id
_entity_poly.type
_entity_poly.pdbx_seq_one_letter_code
_entity_poly.pdbx_strand_id
1 'polypeptide(L)'
;SMRAYLQIKKKGNELLQKEKFDLVFFSTTAFHVMALGPGWKRKFGVPFVLDFQDPWRNDYYLSKPVSERPPKFFISYRIDKKLERATVPNADGIISVSKAYCDTFKERYNNFQHTRCRVIPFGASKYDFEIMQKKVHQTPLKLIVGKTNIVYIGRGGHDMKTALEIVFKSFKIGLRENPLLFKGVHFSFVGTSYALPGQGQKTIEPLAEEIGIKEYVTEITDRIPYFDTLYLLKKADILLVPGSNDNSYTASKIYPYILAEKPMLALFHKDSSVITVLKELGIDGFVTFDSTNVSDELVGSFYRKMKNMLENKTTLHLDHHAFEPYTAKSRTKEQADFFDEVVGSTQEKKL
;
A
#
# COMPACT_ATOMS: atom_id res chain seq x y z
N SER A 1 20.24 1.24 11.10
CA SER A 1 19.96 2.55 10.48
C SER A 1 20.95 3.65 10.86
N MET A 2 21.45 3.71 12.10
CA MET A 2 22.44 4.73 12.52
C MET A 2 23.76 4.64 11.72
N ARG A 3 24.26 3.42 11.42
CA ARG A 3 25.43 3.23 10.55
C ARG A 3 25.19 3.77 9.14
N ALA A 4 24.03 3.48 8.55
CA ALA A 4 23.63 4.00 7.23
C ALA A 4 23.58 5.54 7.25
N TYR A 5 23.02 6.16 8.29
CA TYR A 5 22.97 7.61 8.43
C TYR A 5 24.36 8.25 8.34
N LEU A 6 25.36 7.74 9.08
CA LEU A 6 26.72 8.29 9.06
C LEU A 6 27.41 8.12 7.70
N GLN A 7 27.23 6.96 7.05
CA GLN A 7 27.79 6.71 5.73
C GLN A 7 27.16 7.60 4.66
N ILE A 8 25.82 7.73 4.67
CA ILE A 8 25.08 8.61 3.73
C ILE A 8 25.47 10.07 3.97
N LYS A 9 25.58 10.51 5.23
CA LYS A 9 26.03 11.86 5.57
C LYS A 9 27.43 12.16 5.01
N LYS A 10 28.38 11.23 5.19
CA LYS A 10 29.74 11.38 4.67
C LYS A 10 29.72 11.49 3.14
N LYS A 11 29.11 10.53 2.48
CA LYS A 11 29.08 10.48 1.01
C LYS A 11 28.29 11.65 0.40
N GLY A 12 27.15 12.00 0.99
CA GLY A 12 26.36 13.16 0.57
C GLY A 12 27.12 14.48 0.70
N ASN A 13 27.87 14.67 1.82
CA ASN A 13 28.73 15.85 1.97
C ASN A 13 29.81 15.92 0.89
N GLU A 14 30.45 14.81 0.53
CA GLU A 14 31.46 14.74 -0.51
C GLU A 14 30.88 15.12 -1.88
N LEU A 15 29.68 14.61 -2.22
CA LEU A 15 29.00 14.91 -3.47
C LEU A 15 28.59 16.38 -3.56
N LEU A 16 27.90 16.89 -2.51
CA LEU A 16 27.41 18.26 -2.46
C LEU A 16 28.53 19.32 -2.41
N GLN A 17 29.76 18.92 -2.06
CA GLN A 17 30.95 19.77 -2.15
C GLN A 17 31.56 19.82 -3.55
N LYS A 18 31.47 18.70 -4.30
CA LYS A 18 32.14 18.54 -5.59
C LYS A 18 31.28 18.96 -6.76
N GLU A 19 29.97 18.79 -6.64
CA GLU A 19 29.03 18.97 -7.73
C GLU A 19 27.88 19.89 -7.29
N LYS A 20 27.29 20.60 -8.25
CA LYS A 20 26.07 21.39 -8.03
C LYS A 20 24.87 20.52 -8.23
N PHE A 21 23.94 20.57 -7.28
CA PHE A 21 22.63 19.91 -7.35
C PHE A 21 21.55 20.97 -7.16
N ASP A 22 20.49 20.88 -7.93
CA ASP A 22 19.36 21.79 -7.83
C ASP A 22 18.41 21.38 -6.71
N LEU A 23 18.38 20.06 -6.37
CA LEU A 23 17.48 19.49 -5.39
C LEU A 23 18.07 18.25 -4.74
N VAL A 24 17.77 18.01 -3.46
CA VAL A 24 17.96 16.73 -2.80
C VAL A 24 16.60 16.09 -2.55
N PHE A 25 16.39 14.90 -3.09
CA PHE A 25 15.17 14.13 -2.91
C PHE A 25 15.39 12.93 -1.97
N PHE A 26 14.60 12.87 -0.91
CA PHE A 26 14.63 11.77 0.06
C PHE A 26 13.43 10.86 -0.15
N SER A 27 13.59 9.78 -0.92
CA SER A 27 12.62 8.71 -1.07
C SER A 27 13.09 7.48 -0.28
N THR A 28 12.67 7.37 0.97
CA THR A 28 13.15 6.31 1.87
C THR A 28 12.21 6.09 3.05
N THR A 29 12.11 4.84 3.50
CA THR A 29 11.50 4.46 4.79
C THR A 29 12.53 4.47 5.94
N ALA A 30 13.79 4.73 5.65
CA ALA A 30 14.83 5.00 6.67
C ALA A 30 14.78 6.46 7.11
N PHE A 31 13.68 6.89 7.71
CA PHE A 31 13.32 8.27 8.02
C PHE A 31 14.44 9.09 8.68
N HIS A 32 15.29 8.47 9.54
CA HIS A 32 16.43 9.18 10.15
C HIS A 32 17.38 9.81 9.12
N VAL A 33 17.43 9.28 7.88
CA VAL A 33 18.25 9.85 6.81
C VAL A 33 17.70 11.19 6.34
N MET A 34 16.38 11.39 6.38
CA MET A 34 15.72 12.65 6.04
C MET A 34 16.18 13.81 6.93
N ALA A 35 16.62 13.51 8.17
CA ALA A 35 17.16 14.52 9.09
C ALA A 35 18.48 15.16 8.63
N LEU A 36 19.10 14.66 7.55
CA LEU A 36 20.24 15.30 6.90
C LEU A 36 19.84 16.56 6.11
N GLY A 37 18.60 16.62 5.60
CA GLY A 37 18.10 17.69 4.71
C GLY A 37 18.32 19.09 5.27
N PRO A 38 17.85 19.44 6.49
CA PRO A 38 18.07 20.76 7.07
C PRO A 38 19.52 21.17 7.19
N GLY A 39 20.40 20.20 7.49
CA GLY A 39 21.85 20.43 7.59
C GLY A 39 22.48 20.71 6.21
N TRP A 40 22.09 19.95 5.19
CA TRP A 40 22.58 20.14 3.83
C TRP A 40 22.05 21.44 3.21
N LYS A 41 20.79 21.78 3.42
CA LYS A 41 20.23 23.06 3.00
C LYS A 41 20.98 24.25 3.59
N ARG A 42 21.26 24.25 4.90
CA ARG A 42 22.05 25.33 5.54
C ARG A 42 23.48 25.40 5.03
N LYS A 43 24.15 24.25 4.83
CA LYS A 43 25.57 24.21 4.48
C LYS A 43 25.83 24.45 2.99
N PHE A 44 24.99 23.91 2.13
CA PHE A 44 25.22 23.90 0.67
C PHE A 44 24.19 24.73 -0.13
N GLY A 45 23.15 25.24 0.53
CA GLY A 45 22.11 26.04 -0.09
C GLY A 45 21.19 25.28 -1.05
N VAL A 46 21.20 23.94 -0.97
CA VAL A 46 20.39 23.07 -1.84
C VAL A 46 19.05 22.79 -1.18
N PRO A 47 17.91 23.06 -1.85
CA PRO A 47 16.58 22.71 -1.36
C PRO A 47 16.40 21.20 -1.26
N PHE A 48 15.45 20.77 -0.43
CA PHE A 48 15.17 19.34 -0.31
C PHE A 48 13.68 19.02 -0.24
N VAL A 49 13.32 17.89 -0.84
CA VAL A 49 11.98 17.30 -0.85
C VAL A 49 11.99 15.97 -0.10
N LEU A 50 10.96 15.75 0.69
CA LEU A 50 10.74 14.51 1.45
C LEU A 50 9.59 13.73 0.82
N ASP A 51 9.75 12.41 0.65
CA ASP A 51 8.72 11.49 0.17
C ASP A 51 8.23 10.60 1.32
N PHE A 52 6.97 10.81 1.71
CA PHE A 52 6.32 10.07 2.78
C PHE A 52 5.42 8.97 2.22
N GLN A 53 5.96 7.76 2.18
CA GLN A 53 5.25 6.54 1.81
C GLN A 53 4.60 5.86 3.03
N ASP A 54 5.16 6.11 4.22
CA ASP A 54 4.68 5.68 5.52
C ASP A 54 4.82 6.83 6.53
N PRO A 55 4.10 6.82 7.67
CA PRO A 55 4.25 7.85 8.70
C PRO A 55 5.59 7.68 9.43
N TRP A 56 6.41 8.74 9.48
CA TRP A 56 7.65 8.75 10.28
C TRP A 56 7.34 8.53 11.77
N ARG A 57 6.45 9.38 12.33
CA ARG A 57 5.92 9.24 13.68
C ARG A 57 4.54 8.62 13.61
N ASN A 58 4.42 7.38 14.02
CA ASN A 58 3.15 6.67 14.01
C ASN A 58 2.48 6.77 15.39
N ASP A 59 1.42 7.58 15.49
CA ASP A 59 0.63 7.77 16.71
C ASP A 59 -0.35 6.61 16.98
N TYR A 60 -0.59 5.73 16.00
CA TYR A 60 -1.48 4.56 16.11
C TYR A 60 -1.17 3.68 17.33
N TYR A 61 0.13 3.45 17.59
CA TYR A 61 0.54 2.63 18.73
C TYR A 61 0.38 3.30 20.10
N LEU A 62 0.12 4.60 20.17
CA LEU A 62 -0.12 5.29 21.45
C LEU A 62 -1.42 4.81 22.10
N SER A 63 -2.46 4.50 21.29
CA SER A 63 -3.75 3.99 21.76
C SER A 63 -3.77 2.48 22.03
N LYS A 64 -2.70 1.75 21.67
CA LYS A 64 -2.63 0.30 21.84
C LYS A 64 -2.06 -0.11 23.20
N PRO A 65 -2.47 -1.26 23.75
CA PRO A 65 -1.84 -1.84 24.93
C PRO A 65 -0.33 -2.03 24.72
N VAL A 66 0.44 -2.01 25.83
CA VAL A 66 1.91 -2.13 25.77
C VAL A 66 2.36 -3.42 25.09
N SER A 67 1.62 -4.52 25.30
CA SER A 67 1.88 -5.83 24.70
C SER A 67 1.77 -5.85 23.16
N GLU A 68 1.01 -4.93 22.58
CA GLU A 68 0.81 -4.83 21.14
C GLU A 68 1.76 -3.82 20.46
N ARG A 69 2.58 -3.11 21.26
CA ARG A 69 3.52 -2.11 20.75
C ARG A 69 4.82 -2.74 20.31
N PRO A 70 5.47 -2.20 19.27
CA PRO A 70 6.80 -2.66 18.87
C PRO A 70 7.82 -2.57 20.02
N PRO A 71 8.82 -3.45 20.07
CA PRO A 71 9.89 -3.38 21.07
C PRO A 71 10.55 -1.98 21.07
N LYS A 72 10.80 -1.43 22.27
CA LYS A 72 11.41 -0.11 22.46
C LYS A 72 10.63 1.06 21.86
N PHE A 73 9.32 0.89 21.64
CA PHE A 73 8.44 1.90 21.01
C PHE A 73 8.62 3.30 21.63
N PHE A 74 8.62 3.43 22.96
CA PHE A 74 8.73 4.76 23.59
C PHE A 74 10.04 5.48 23.29
N ILE A 75 11.15 4.75 23.13
CA ILE A 75 12.46 5.34 22.83
C ILE A 75 12.46 5.79 21.37
N SER A 76 12.08 4.88 20.44
CA SER A 76 12.00 5.21 19.02
C SER A 76 11.05 6.37 18.76
N TYR A 77 9.85 6.33 19.35
CA TYR A 77 8.84 7.37 19.21
C TYR A 77 9.32 8.77 19.65
N ARG A 78 10.07 8.85 20.76
CA ARG A 78 10.64 10.14 21.22
C ARG A 78 11.71 10.67 20.28
N ILE A 79 12.56 9.78 19.74
CA ILE A 79 13.59 10.13 18.76
C ILE A 79 12.91 10.60 17.47
N ASP A 80 11.96 9.83 16.97
CA ASP A 80 11.22 10.13 15.74
C ASP A 80 10.47 11.46 15.85
N LYS A 81 9.78 11.71 16.98
CA LYS A 81 9.12 12.99 17.27
C LYS A 81 10.07 14.16 17.21
N LYS A 82 11.29 14.04 17.78
CA LYS A 82 12.29 15.10 17.77
C LYS A 82 12.85 15.35 16.38
N LEU A 83 13.17 14.28 15.65
CA LEU A 83 13.75 14.37 14.31
C LEU A 83 12.72 14.87 13.29
N GLU A 84 11.48 14.35 13.31
CA GLU A 84 10.40 14.81 12.44
C GLU A 84 10.16 16.30 12.63
N ARG A 85 10.04 16.78 13.89
CA ARG A 85 9.85 18.20 14.21
C ARG A 85 11.00 19.10 13.71
N ALA A 86 12.23 18.59 13.71
CA ALA A 86 13.38 19.35 13.22
C ALA A 86 13.52 19.32 11.70
N THR A 87 12.87 18.38 11.02
CA THR A 87 13.09 18.12 9.59
C THR A 87 11.93 18.59 8.73
N VAL A 88 10.70 18.16 9.05
CA VAL A 88 9.50 18.38 8.23
C VAL A 88 9.22 19.87 7.98
N PRO A 89 9.21 20.77 8.99
CA PRO A 89 8.93 22.19 8.76
C PRO A 89 10.01 22.94 7.98
N ASN A 90 11.20 22.33 7.82
CA ASN A 90 12.34 22.92 7.11
C ASN A 90 12.45 22.43 5.65
N ALA A 91 11.62 21.46 5.26
CA ALA A 91 11.59 20.98 3.88
C ALA A 91 11.04 22.04 2.92
N ASP A 92 11.55 22.08 1.71
CA ASP A 92 11.06 22.97 0.65
C ASP A 92 9.83 22.39 -0.02
N GLY A 93 9.70 21.06 0.00
CA GLY A 93 8.54 20.35 -0.48
C GLY A 93 8.38 18.98 0.19
N ILE A 94 7.15 18.50 0.20
CA ILE A 94 6.79 17.17 0.67
C ILE A 94 5.91 16.51 -0.39
N ILE A 95 6.25 15.29 -0.74
CA ILE A 95 5.40 14.37 -1.46
C ILE A 95 4.84 13.37 -0.46
N SER A 96 3.57 13.04 -0.57
CA SER A 96 2.91 12.08 0.29
C SER A 96 1.96 11.19 -0.51
N VAL A 97 1.91 9.92 -0.18
CA VAL A 97 0.97 8.98 -0.79
C VAL A 97 -0.47 9.16 -0.30
N SER A 98 -0.66 9.91 0.80
CA SER A 98 -1.96 10.15 1.42
C SER A 98 -2.12 11.60 1.87
N LYS A 99 -3.31 12.16 1.63
CA LYS A 99 -3.69 13.48 2.13
C LYS A 99 -3.60 13.58 3.65
N ALA A 100 -3.90 12.49 4.35
CA ALA A 100 -3.86 12.41 5.80
C ALA A 100 -2.48 12.78 6.39
N TYR A 101 -1.38 12.47 5.70
CA TYR A 101 -0.04 12.85 6.16
C TYR A 101 0.18 14.36 6.08
N CYS A 102 -0.21 14.99 4.95
CA CYS A 102 -0.12 16.43 4.81
C CYS A 102 -0.96 17.16 5.88
N ASP A 103 -2.18 16.68 6.14
CA ASP A 103 -3.08 17.25 7.13
C ASP A 103 -2.49 17.09 8.56
N THR A 104 -1.96 15.90 8.86
CA THR A 104 -1.27 15.65 10.15
C THR A 104 -0.07 16.58 10.36
N PHE A 105 0.71 16.89 9.33
CA PHE A 105 1.83 17.83 9.46
C PHE A 105 1.36 19.27 9.69
N LYS A 106 0.27 19.70 9.07
CA LYS A 106 -0.35 21.01 9.31
C LYS A 106 -0.83 21.16 10.75
N GLU A 107 -1.43 20.11 11.31
CA GLU A 107 -1.88 20.08 12.71
C GLU A 107 -0.72 20.05 13.70
N ARG A 108 0.37 19.34 13.37
CA ARG A 108 1.51 19.18 14.28
C ARG A 108 2.47 20.35 14.33
N TYR A 109 2.57 21.13 13.23
CA TYR A 109 3.63 22.12 13.06
C TYR A 109 3.11 23.46 12.56
N ASN A 110 3.11 24.48 13.42
CA ASN A 110 2.59 25.82 13.10
C ASN A 110 3.32 26.49 11.94
N ASN A 111 4.61 26.19 11.73
CA ASN A 111 5.42 26.73 10.64
C ASN A 111 5.40 25.87 9.36
N PHE A 112 4.60 24.82 9.32
CA PHE A 112 4.42 23.97 8.12
C PHE A 112 3.72 24.72 6.97
N GLN A 113 3.03 25.81 7.23
CA GLN A 113 2.29 26.60 6.22
C GLN A 113 3.16 27.06 5.04
N HIS A 114 4.48 27.17 5.25
CA HIS A 114 5.45 27.55 4.22
C HIS A 114 5.99 26.35 3.42
N THR A 115 5.71 25.12 3.86
CA THR A 115 6.12 23.91 3.19
C THR A 115 5.06 23.45 2.21
N ARG A 116 5.44 23.27 0.94
CA ARG A 116 4.52 22.71 -0.07
C ARG A 116 4.31 21.23 0.18
N CYS A 117 3.06 20.78 0.21
CA CYS A 117 2.73 19.36 0.32
C CYS A 117 1.86 18.94 -0.85
N ARG A 118 2.34 17.96 -1.63
CA ARG A 118 1.60 17.39 -2.76
C ARG A 118 1.29 15.92 -2.50
N VAL A 119 0.07 15.52 -2.77
CA VAL A 119 -0.36 14.12 -2.64
C VAL A 119 -0.16 13.45 -3.99
N ILE A 120 0.85 12.57 -4.06
CA ILE A 120 1.17 11.78 -5.25
C ILE A 120 1.12 10.31 -4.83
N PRO A 121 -0.03 9.62 -4.98
CA PRO A 121 -0.15 8.20 -4.71
C PRO A 121 0.76 7.38 -5.64
N PHE A 122 0.99 6.13 -5.29
CA PHE A 122 1.66 5.21 -6.19
C PHE A 122 0.88 5.06 -7.50
N GLY A 123 1.58 4.67 -8.54
CA GLY A 123 1.00 4.31 -9.82
C GLY A 123 1.43 2.92 -10.26
N ALA A 124 0.82 2.41 -11.32
CA ALA A 124 1.24 1.17 -11.97
C ALA A 124 1.60 1.40 -13.43
N SER A 125 2.48 0.54 -13.95
CA SER A 125 2.97 0.62 -15.32
C SER A 125 2.34 -0.48 -16.18
N LYS A 126 1.73 -0.10 -17.29
CA LYS A 126 1.30 -1.05 -18.32
C LYS A 126 2.49 -1.82 -18.92
N TYR A 127 3.64 -1.15 -19.03
CA TYR A 127 4.89 -1.75 -19.50
C TYR A 127 5.33 -2.96 -18.69
N ASP A 128 5.03 -2.97 -17.39
CA ASP A 128 5.41 -4.09 -16.52
C ASP A 128 4.67 -5.37 -16.93
N PHE A 129 3.43 -5.26 -17.38
CA PHE A 129 2.68 -6.40 -17.91
C PHE A 129 3.22 -6.89 -19.25
N GLU A 130 3.68 -5.98 -20.12
CA GLU A 130 4.34 -6.34 -21.39
C GLU A 130 5.68 -7.05 -21.13
N ILE A 131 6.47 -6.58 -20.18
CA ILE A 131 7.71 -7.21 -19.76
C ILE A 131 7.42 -8.60 -19.15
N MET A 132 6.39 -8.69 -18.31
CA MET A 132 5.96 -9.94 -17.69
C MET A 132 5.67 -11.00 -18.75
N GLN A 133 4.94 -10.67 -19.82
CA GLN A 133 4.61 -11.62 -20.89
C GLN A 133 5.83 -12.22 -21.59
N LYS A 134 6.98 -11.52 -21.58
CA LYS A 134 8.23 -11.96 -22.21
C LYS A 134 9.14 -12.77 -21.28
N LYS A 135 8.74 -12.97 -20.02
CA LYS A 135 9.53 -13.68 -19.00
C LYS A 135 9.05 -15.12 -18.78
N VAL A 136 9.96 -15.98 -18.37
CA VAL A 136 9.63 -17.29 -17.80
C VAL A 136 9.26 -17.08 -16.33
N HIS A 137 8.15 -17.65 -15.90
CA HIS A 137 7.62 -17.51 -14.56
C HIS A 137 7.75 -18.80 -13.76
N GLN A 138 8.23 -18.66 -12.53
CA GLN A 138 8.31 -19.75 -11.56
C GLN A 138 7.60 -19.31 -10.28
N THR A 139 6.37 -19.79 -10.10
CA THR A 139 5.57 -19.45 -8.94
C THR A 139 5.42 -20.64 -8.00
N PRO A 140 5.50 -20.45 -6.68
CA PRO A 140 5.24 -21.50 -5.70
C PRO A 140 3.75 -21.88 -5.66
N LEU A 141 2.87 -21.00 -6.13
CA LEU A 141 1.44 -21.23 -6.20
C LEU A 141 1.09 -21.93 -7.52
N LYS A 142 0.42 -23.09 -7.43
CA LYS A 142 -0.24 -23.73 -8.54
C LYS A 142 -1.74 -23.52 -8.41
N LEU A 143 -2.34 -22.85 -9.39
CA LEU A 143 -3.79 -22.71 -9.46
C LEU A 143 -4.44 -24.08 -9.64
N ILE A 144 -5.56 -24.30 -8.96
CA ILE A 144 -6.25 -25.59 -8.96
C ILE A 144 -7.12 -25.69 -10.20
N VAL A 145 -6.81 -26.67 -11.04
CA VAL A 145 -7.58 -26.95 -12.27
C VAL A 145 -9.01 -27.37 -11.90
N GLY A 146 -9.98 -26.84 -12.61
CA GLY A 146 -11.41 -27.13 -12.37
C GLY A 146 -12.04 -26.36 -11.20
N LYS A 147 -11.28 -25.48 -10.54
CA LYS A 147 -11.81 -24.57 -9.53
C LYS A 147 -11.73 -23.11 -9.98
N THR A 148 -12.60 -22.27 -9.44
CA THR A 148 -12.47 -20.82 -9.53
C THR A 148 -11.43 -20.37 -8.49
N ASN A 149 -10.27 -19.93 -8.97
CA ASN A 149 -9.16 -19.49 -8.14
C ASN A 149 -9.29 -18.00 -7.78
N ILE A 150 -9.59 -17.71 -6.53
CA ILE A 150 -9.59 -16.36 -5.97
C ILE A 150 -8.23 -16.10 -5.36
N VAL A 151 -7.49 -15.11 -5.90
CA VAL A 151 -6.08 -14.88 -5.53
C VAL A 151 -5.89 -13.53 -4.89
N TYR A 152 -5.13 -13.52 -3.79
CA TYR A 152 -4.57 -12.34 -3.17
C TYR A 152 -3.05 -12.46 -3.05
N ILE A 153 -2.33 -11.44 -3.49
CA ILE A 153 -0.86 -11.37 -3.38
C ILE A 153 -0.48 -10.10 -2.62
N GLY A 154 0.00 -10.29 -1.42
CA GLY A 154 0.37 -9.16 -0.58
C GLY A 154 0.45 -9.54 0.90
N ARG A 155 0.84 -8.57 1.74
CA ARG A 155 0.96 -8.82 3.16
C ARG A 155 -0.34 -9.30 3.79
N GLY A 156 -0.22 -10.20 4.73
CA GLY A 156 -1.23 -10.50 5.73
C GLY A 156 -0.96 -9.69 7.01
N GLY A 157 -1.75 -9.90 8.04
CA GLY A 157 -1.56 -9.29 9.34
C GLY A 157 -2.86 -9.16 10.13
N HIS A 158 -2.73 -8.92 11.42
CA HIS A 158 -3.88 -8.80 12.32
C HIS A 158 -4.80 -7.62 11.97
N ASP A 159 -4.25 -6.57 11.36
CA ASP A 159 -5.02 -5.40 10.92
C ASP A 159 -5.93 -5.69 9.73
N MET A 160 -5.75 -6.83 9.05
CA MET A 160 -6.61 -7.29 7.96
C MET A 160 -7.64 -8.33 8.42
N LYS A 161 -7.63 -8.69 9.70
CA LYS A 161 -8.50 -9.75 10.25
C LYS A 161 -9.98 -9.49 9.96
N THR A 162 -10.46 -8.27 10.20
CA THR A 162 -11.87 -7.90 9.97
C THR A 162 -12.31 -8.14 8.52
N ALA A 163 -11.51 -7.67 7.55
CA ALA A 163 -11.80 -7.88 6.13
C ALA A 163 -11.84 -9.37 5.77
N LEU A 164 -10.85 -10.14 6.23
CA LEU A 164 -10.76 -11.57 5.95
C LEU A 164 -11.89 -12.36 6.64
N GLU A 165 -12.28 -11.99 7.85
CA GLU A 165 -13.38 -12.61 8.58
C GLU A 165 -14.70 -12.42 7.84
N ILE A 166 -14.97 -11.22 7.30
CA ILE A 166 -16.15 -10.94 6.49
C ILE A 166 -16.13 -11.82 5.22
N VAL A 167 -15.01 -11.88 4.51
CA VAL A 167 -14.85 -12.72 3.31
C VAL A 167 -15.14 -14.18 3.62
N PHE A 168 -14.54 -14.72 4.66
CA PHE A 168 -14.65 -16.15 5.00
C PHE A 168 -16.02 -16.53 5.56
N LYS A 169 -16.64 -15.70 6.39
CA LYS A 169 -18.02 -15.89 6.84
C LYS A 169 -18.99 -15.83 5.66
N SER A 170 -18.81 -14.91 4.73
CA SER A 170 -19.61 -14.82 3.50
C SER A 170 -19.47 -16.06 2.65
N PHE A 171 -18.26 -16.58 2.50
CA PHE A 171 -18.00 -17.81 1.77
C PHE A 171 -18.65 -19.03 2.47
N LYS A 172 -18.60 -19.10 3.79
CA LYS A 172 -19.27 -20.14 4.59
C LYS A 172 -20.81 -20.14 4.39
N ILE A 173 -21.42 -18.95 4.29
CA ILE A 173 -22.83 -18.83 3.92
C ILE A 173 -23.05 -19.43 2.52
N GLY A 174 -22.19 -19.10 1.56
CA GLY A 174 -22.28 -19.63 0.20
C GLY A 174 -22.17 -21.14 0.12
N LEU A 175 -21.29 -21.76 0.91
CA LEU A 175 -21.18 -23.22 1.01
C LEU A 175 -22.47 -23.87 1.53
N ARG A 176 -23.20 -23.19 2.41
CA ARG A 176 -24.47 -23.68 2.95
C ARG A 176 -25.62 -23.46 1.97
N GLU A 177 -25.73 -22.28 1.38
CA GLU A 177 -26.89 -21.87 0.59
C GLU A 177 -26.78 -22.24 -0.90
N ASN A 178 -25.56 -22.26 -1.44
CA ASN A 178 -25.32 -22.62 -2.85
C ASN A 178 -24.05 -23.49 -2.99
N PRO A 179 -24.08 -24.73 -2.45
CA PRO A 179 -22.91 -25.60 -2.37
C PRO A 179 -22.33 -25.96 -3.73
N LEU A 180 -23.14 -26.08 -4.79
CA LEU A 180 -22.65 -26.41 -6.12
C LEU A 180 -21.72 -25.33 -6.68
N LEU A 181 -22.03 -24.05 -6.44
CA LEU A 181 -21.22 -22.92 -6.88
C LEU A 181 -19.97 -22.75 -6.00
N PHE A 182 -20.15 -22.78 -4.67
CA PHE A 182 -19.10 -22.39 -3.74
C PHE A 182 -18.07 -23.50 -3.46
N LYS A 183 -18.41 -24.79 -3.56
CA LYS A 183 -17.43 -25.90 -3.48
C LYS A 183 -16.40 -25.88 -4.60
N GLY A 184 -16.74 -25.23 -5.73
CA GLY A 184 -15.83 -25.01 -6.85
C GLY A 184 -14.83 -23.88 -6.67
N VAL A 185 -14.82 -23.16 -5.52
CA VAL A 185 -13.95 -22.02 -5.27
C VAL A 185 -12.72 -22.43 -4.45
N HIS A 186 -11.59 -21.77 -4.65
CA HIS A 186 -10.41 -21.87 -3.82
C HIS A 186 -9.73 -20.51 -3.65
N PHE A 187 -9.37 -20.17 -2.41
CA PHE A 187 -8.65 -18.94 -2.07
C PHE A 187 -7.16 -19.22 -1.94
N SER A 188 -6.35 -18.39 -2.58
CA SER A 188 -4.90 -18.46 -2.49
C SER A 188 -4.33 -17.12 -2.04
N PHE A 189 -3.60 -17.12 -0.93
CA PHE A 189 -2.93 -15.95 -0.36
C PHE A 189 -1.42 -16.13 -0.48
N VAL A 190 -0.72 -15.19 -1.09
CA VAL A 190 0.72 -15.31 -1.39
C VAL A 190 1.48 -14.07 -0.92
N GLY A 191 2.65 -14.28 -0.31
CA GLY A 191 3.52 -13.21 0.16
C GLY A 191 3.01 -12.53 1.43
N THR A 192 2.35 -13.29 2.31
CA THR A 192 1.63 -12.73 3.47
C THR A 192 2.54 -12.25 4.59
N SER A 193 3.83 -12.62 4.60
CA SER A 193 4.78 -12.22 5.64
C SER A 193 5.96 -11.39 5.10
N TYR A 194 6.49 -10.51 5.97
CA TYR A 194 7.74 -9.78 5.77
C TYR A 194 8.96 -10.50 6.40
N ALA A 195 8.76 -11.65 7.05
CA ALA A 195 9.85 -12.45 7.60
C ALA A 195 10.78 -12.96 6.49
N LEU A 196 11.97 -13.40 6.89
CA LEU A 196 12.89 -14.06 5.96
C LEU A 196 12.24 -15.32 5.37
N PRO A 197 12.63 -15.75 4.17
CA PRO A 197 12.06 -16.93 3.53
C PRO A 197 12.02 -18.14 4.47
N GLY A 198 10.88 -18.83 4.52
CA GLY A 198 10.65 -19.98 5.38
C GLY A 198 10.42 -19.66 6.87
N GLN A 199 10.49 -18.39 7.30
CA GLN A 199 10.28 -17.98 8.70
C GLN A 199 8.95 -17.26 8.92
N GLY A 200 8.14 -17.08 7.89
CA GLY A 200 6.83 -16.44 7.97
C GLY A 200 5.84 -17.28 8.79
N GLN A 201 5.10 -16.61 9.66
CA GLN A 201 3.98 -17.23 10.37
C GLN A 201 2.68 -16.99 9.58
N LYS A 202 1.89 -18.04 9.40
CA LYS A 202 0.58 -17.95 8.79
C LYS A 202 -0.38 -17.23 9.73
N THR A 203 -1.15 -16.31 9.18
CA THR A 203 -2.18 -15.55 9.92
C THR A 203 -3.57 -15.73 9.30
N ILE A 204 -3.63 -16.17 8.06
CA ILE A 204 -4.86 -16.28 7.27
C ILE A 204 -5.43 -17.70 7.34
N GLU A 205 -4.61 -18.73 7.14
CA GLU A 205 -5.08 -20.13 7.31
C GLU A 205 -5.63 -20.43 8.72
N PRO A 206 -5.01 -19.96 9.82
CA PRO A 206 -5.59 -20.14 11.15
C PRO A 206 -6.98 -19.51 11.29
N LEU A 207 -7.23 -18.35 10.72
CA LEU A 207 -8.55 -17.73 10.70
C LEU A 207 -9.55 -18.54 9.85
N ALA A 208 -9.11 -19.09 8.72
CA ALA A 208 -9.94 -19.96 7.90
C ALA A 208 -10.30 -21.27 8.64
N GLU A 209 -9.38 -21.80 9.45
CA GLU A 209 -9.61 -22.96 10.30
C GLU A 209 -10.62 -22.67 11.42
N GLU A 210 -10.48 -21.52 12.10
CA GLU A 210 -11.43 -21.04 13.12
C GLU A 210 -12.86 -20.93 12.55
N ILE A 211 -12.99 -20.44 11.32
CA ILE A 211 -14.29 -20.30 10.64
C ILE A 211 -14.79 -21.65 10.06
N GLY A 212 -13.92 -22.63 9.88
CA GLY A 212 -14.25 -23.99 9.39
C GLY A 212 -14.28 -24.09 7.86
N ILE A 213 -13.36 -23.40 7.16
CA ILE A 213 -13.21 -23.41 5.69
C ILE A 213 -11.76 -23.62 5.25
N LYS A 214 -10.90 -24.17 6.11
CA LYS A 214 -9.46 -24.34 5.85
C LYS A 214 -9.15 -25.06 4.53
N GLU A 215 -9.95 -26.06 4.17
CA GLU A 215 -9.79 -26.85 2.94
C GLU A 215 -9.91 -26.02 1.65
N TYR A 216 -10.52 -24.83 1.75
CA TYR A 216 -10.67 -23.90 0.61
C TYR A 216 -9.60 -22.80 0.59
N VAL A 217 -8.63 -22.82 1.50
CA VAL A 217 -7.67 -21.73 1.67
C VAL A 217 -6.25 -22.26 1.65
N THR A 218 -5.39 -21.63 0.85
CA THR A 218 -3.94 -21.85 0.85
C THR A 218 -3.23 -20.54 1.16
N GLU A 219 -2.32 -20.55 2.12
CA GLU A 219 -1.47 -19.42 2.46
C GLU A 219 0.01 -19.75 2.26
N ILE A 220 0.68 -18.99 1.39
CA ILE A 220 2.13 -19.01 1.16
C ILE A 220 2.69 -17.72 1.76
N THR A 221 3.45 -17.84 2.84
CA THR A 221 3.98 -16.69 3.59
C THR A 221 5.09 -15.97 2.84
N ASP A 222 5.90 -16.71 2.09
CA ASP A 222 7.05 -16.19 1.39
C ASP A 222 6.64 -15.26 0.24
N ARG A 223 7.37 -14.16 0.09
CA ARG A 223 7.19 -13.21 -1.01
C ARG A 223 7.74 -13.78 -2.30
N ILE A 224 7.05 -13.46 -3.38
CA ILE A 224 7.45 -13.85 -4.73
C ILE A 224 7.97 -12.63 -5.53
N PRO A 225 8.77 -12.84 -6.58
CA PRO A 225 9.22 -11.78 -7.45
C PRO A 225 8.08 -10.99 -8.06
N TYR A 226 8.34 -9.72 -8.35
CA TYR A 226 7.32 -8.79 -8.83
C TYR A 226 6.63 -9.25 -10.13
N PHE A 227 7.40 -9.70 -11.12
CA PHE A 227 6.81 -10.16 -12.39
C PHE A 227 6.04 -11.47 -12.25
N ASP A 228 6.40 -12.33 -11.30
CA ASP A 228 5.63 -13.54 -10.98
C ASP A 228 4.33 -13.17 -10.26
N THR A 229 4.33 -12.07 -9.49
CA THR A 229 3.10 -11.47 -8.95
C THR A 229 2.15 -11.04 -10.08
N LEU A 230 2.63 -10.25 -11.04
CA LEU A 230 1.81 -9.80 -12.18
C LEU A 230 1.28 -10.97 -12.99
N TYR A 231 2.10 -12.00 -13.20
CA TYR A 231 1.69 -13.22 -13.87
C TYR A 231 0.54 -13.93 -13.16
N LEU A 232 0.64 -14.12 -11.84
CA LEU A 232 -0.43 -14.74 -11.06
C LEU A 232 -1.70 -13.89 -11.03
N LEU A 233 -1.60 -12.56 -10.98
CA LEU A 233 -2.75 -11.68 -11.10
C LEU A 233 -3.50 -11.87 -12.43
N LYS A 234 -2.77 -12.00 -13.55
CA LYS A 234 -3.37 -12.28 -14.87
C LYS A 234 -3.91 -13.72 -15.00
N LYS A 235 -3.38 -14.68 -14.25
CA LYS A 235 -3.83 -16.09 -14.30
C LYS A 235 -4.99 -16.40 -13.37
N ALA A 236 -5.19 -15.61 -12.32
CA ALA A 236 -6.33 -15.74 -11.42
C ALA A 236 -7.67 -15.64 -12.15
N ASP A 237 -8.69 -16.31 -11.64
CA ASP A 237 -10.06 -16.15 -12.13
C ASP A 237 -10.71 -14.91 -11.52
N ILE A 238 -10.48 -14.68 -10.23
CA ILE A 238 -10.97 -13.51 -9.47
C ILE A 238 -9.82 -13.01 -8.58
N LEU A 239 -9.66 -11.70 -8.48
CA LEU A 239 -8.74 -11.06 -7.57
C LEU A 239 -9.46 -10.65 -6.27
N LEU A 240 -8.84 -10.93 -5.12
CA LEU A 240 -9.33 -10.47 -3.83
C LEU A 240 -8.39 -9.40 -3.29
N VAL A 241 -8.95 -8.29 -2.79
CA VAL A 241 -8.15 -7.23 -2.16
C VAL A 241 -8.74 -6.88 -0.79
N PRO A 242 -8.31 -7.56 0.28
CA PRO A 242 -8.72 -7.20 1.63
C PRO A 242 -7.95 -5.97 2.11
N GLY A 243 -8.68 -5.02 2.69
CA GLY A 243 -8.14 -3.81 3.30
C GLY A 243 -7.73 -4.00 4.75
N SER A 244 -7.18 -2.94 5.33
CA SER A 244 -6.76 -2.85 6.73
C SER A 244 -7.83 -2.14 7.57
N ASN A 245 -7.83 -2.41 8.88
CA ASN A 245 -8.59 -1.65 9.88
C ASN A 245 -8.01 -0.23 10.10
N ASP A 246 -6.81 0.04 9.60
CA ASP A 246 -6.21 1.38 9.59
C ASP A 246 -6.78 2.16 8.41
N ASN A 247 -7.56 3.20 8.68
CA ASN A 247 -8.18 4.06 7.66
C ASN A 247 -7.15 4.88 6.85
N SER A 248 -5.95 5.08 7.41
CA SER A 248 -4.84 5.75 6.72
C SER A 248 -4.09 4.83 5.74
N TYR A 249 -4.37 3.53 5.78
CA TYR A 249 -3.70 2.55 4.93
C TYR A 249 -4.01 2.77 3.43
N THR A 250 -2.98 3.11 2.68
CA THR A 250 -3.05 3.24 1.22
C THR A 250 -2.55 1.97 0.56
N ALA A 251 -3.46 1.20 -0.01
CA ALA A 251 -3.13 -0.06 -0.67
C ALA A 251 -2.58 0.20 -2.09
N SER A 252 -1.29 0.51 -2.22
CA SER A 252 -0.62 0.74 -3.51
C SER A 252 -0.78 -0.42 -4.51
N LYS A 253 -0.99 -1.63 -4.01
CA LYS A 253 -1.22 -2.83 -4.83
C LYS A 253 -2.52 -2.78 -5.65
N ILE A 254 -3.45 -1.87 -5.35
CA ILE A 254 -4.72 -1.78 -6.10
C ILE A 254 -4.48 -1.48 -7.58
N TYR A 255 -3.49 -0.66 -7.92
CA TYR A 255 -3.23 -0.25 -9.30
C TYR A 255 -2.80 -1.40 -10.22
N PRO A 256 -1.80 -2.26 -9.89
CA PRO A 256 -1.52 -3.44 -10.69
C PRO A 256 -2.68 -4.46 -10.70
N TYR A 257 -3.51 -4.54 -9.64
CA TYR A 257 -4.71 -5.37 -9.65
C TYR A 257 -5.74 -4.88 -10.67
N ILE A 258 -5.97 -3.57 -10.74
CA ILE A 258 -6.85 -2.95 -11.74
C ILE A 258 -6.31 -3.21 -13.16
N LEU A 259 -4.99 -3.01 -13.39
CA LEU A 259 -4.34 -3.28 -14.68
C LEU A 259 -4.32 -4.76 -15.06
N ALA A 260 -4.51 -5.66 -14.12
CA ALA A 260 -4.71 -7.08 -14.43
C ALA A 260 -6.04 -7.35 -15.15
N GLU A 261 -7.02 -6.43 -15.07
CA GLU A 261 -8.32 -6.51 -15.77
C GLU A 261 -9.07 -7.82 -15.49
N LYS A 262 -8.98 -8.29 -14.25
CA LYS A 262 -9.70 -9.47 -13.77
C LYS A 262 -10.89 -9.05 -12.91
N PRO A 263 -11.93 -9.88 -12.81
CA PRO A 263 -12.96 -9.69 -11.81
C PRO A 263 -12.32 -9.48 -10.45
N MET A 264 -12.77 -8.47 -9.70
CA MET A 264 -12.10 -8.09 -8.44
C MET A 264 -13.12 -7.91 -7.31
N LEU A 265 -12.90 -8.62 -6.21
CA LEU A 265 -13.58 -8.45 -4.94
C LEU A 265 -12.70 -7.63 -3.98
N ALA A 266 -13.16 -6.46 -3.60
CA ALA A 266 -12.42 -5.59 -2.69
C ALA A 266 -13.24 -5.32 -1.42
N LEU A 267 -12.57 -5.28 -0.27
CA LEU A 267 -13.19 -4.99 1.02
C LEU A 267 -12.30 -4.06 1.84
N PHE A 268 -12.70 -2.80 1.97
CA PHE A 268 -11.89 -1.74 2.57
C PHE A 268 -12.66 -0.94 3.62
N HIS A 269 -11.92 -0.29 4.52
CA HIS A 269 -12.51 0.73 5.37
C HIS A 269 -13.13 1.83 4.50
N LYS A 270 -14.32 2.36 4.88
CA LYS A 270 -15.08 3.33 4.08
C LYS A 270 -14.29 4.59 3.74
N ASP A 271 -13.37 5.00 4.62
CA ASP A 271 -12.54 6.20 4.46
C ASP A 271 -11.21 5.91 3.73
N SER A 272 -11.00 4.68 3.22
CA SER A 272 -9.81 4.34 2.46
C SER A 272 -9.80 5.08 1.12
N SER A 273 -8.63 5.64 0.76
CA SER A 273 -8.40 6.27 -0.55
C SER A 273 -8.64 5.32 -1.73
N VAL A 274 -8.55 4.02 -1.51
CA VAL A 274 -8.85 2.99 -2.52
C VAL A 274 -10.30 3.06 -2.98
N ILE A 275 -11.24 3.35 -2.08
CA ILE A 275 -12.67 3.46 -2.43
C ILE A 275 -12.91 4.61 -3.42
N THR A 276 -12.21 5.73 -3.24
CA THR A 276 -12.27 6.85 -4.20
C THR A 276 -11.78 6.41 -5.58
N VAL A 277 -10.63 5.74 -5.66
CA VAL A 277 -10.06 5.22 -6.92
C VAL A 277 -11.03 4.25 -7.61
N LEU A 278 -11.61 3.29 -6.87
CA LEU A 278 -12.55 2.32 -7.44
C LEU A 278 -13.81 3.00 -8.00
N LYS A 279 -14.35 3.99 -7.27
CA LYS A 279 -15.53 4.76 -7.73
C LYS A 279 -15.23 5.59 -8.97
N GLU A 280 -14.10 6.30 -9.01
CA GLU A 280 -13.68 7.11 -10.16
C GLU A 280 -13.47 6.27 -11.43
N LEU A 281 -13.07 5.02 -11.27
CA LEU A 281 -12.88 4.07 -12.37
C LEU A 281 -14.14 3.24 -12.69
N GLY A 282 -15.28 3.50 -12.03
CA GLY A 282 -16.53 2.74 -12.25
C GLY A 282 -16.45 1.27 -11.83
N ILE A 283 -15.53 0.92 -10.92
CA ILE A 283 -15.36 -0.45 -10.45
C ILE A 283 -16.24 -0.66 -9.22
N ASP A 284 -17.27 -1.50 -9.33
CA ASP A 284 -18.28 -1.73 -8.29
C ASP A 284 -18.08 -3.02 -7.48
N GLY A 285 -17.04 -3.79 -7.75
CA GLY A 285 -16.67 -5.05 -7.09
C GLY A 285 -16.19 -4.88 -5.64
N PHE A 286 -16.68 -3.88 -4.91
CA PHE A 286 -16.24 -3.63 -3.53
C PHE A 286 -17.38 -3.55 -2.52
N VAL A 287 -17.02 -3.80 -1.25
CA VAL A 287 -17.83 -3.56 -0.05
C VAL A 287 -16.99 -2.77 0.93
N THR A 288 -17.62 -1.92 1.75
CA THR A 288 -16.92 -1.12 2.76
C THR A 288 -17.34 -1.50 4.17
N PHE A 289 -16.41 -1.38 5.12
CA PHE A 289 -16.67 -1.49 6.55
C PHE A 289 -16.20 -0.21 7.26
N ASP A 290 -16.70 0.05 8.47
CA ASP A 290 -16.34 1.25 9.26
C ASP A 290 -15.90 0.92 10.69
N SER A 291 -16.00 -0.33 11.09
CA SER A 291 -15.61 -0.78 12.42
C SER A 291 -14.99 -2.19 12.35
N THR A 292 -14.36 -2.60 13.45
CA THR A 292 -13.87 -3.98 13.60
C THR A 292 -14.98 -4.98 13.95
N ASN A 293 -16.21 -4.50 14.11
CA ASN A 293 -17.36 -5.37 14.36
C ASN A 293 -17.90 -5.93 13.06
N VAL A 294 -17.89 -7.24 12.93
CA VAL A 294 -18.37 -7.96 11.76
C VAL A 294 -19.86 -8.24 11.90
N SER A 295 -20.71 -7.37 11.29
CA SER A 295 -22.16 -7.56 11.32
C SER A 295 -22.64 -8.57 10.28
N ASP A 296 -23.77 -9.23 10.55
CA ASP A 296 -24.42 -10.17 9.61
C ASP A 296 -24.85 -9.46 8.30
N GLU A 297 -25.25 -8.21 8.40
CA GLU A 297 -25.60 -7.38 7.23
C GLU A 297 -24.40 -7.21 6.28
N LEU A 298 -23.23 -6.91 6.85
CA LEU A 298 -21.98 -6.72 6.09
C LEU A 298 -21.53 -8.04 5.44
N VAL A 299 -21.59 -9.13 6.19
CA VAL A 299 -21.32 -10.49 5.67
C VAL A 299 -22.30 -10.85 4.56
N GLY A 300 -23.60 -10.60 4.75
CA GLY A 300 -24.61 -10.83 3.72
C GLY A 300 -24.42 -9.98 2.47
N SER A 301 -23.99 -8.74 2.61
CA SER A 301 -23.66 -7.85 1.50
C SER A 301 -22.50 -8.40 0.67
N PHE A 302 -21.42 -8.81 1.33
CA PHE A 302 -20.25 -9.38 0.64
C PHE A 302 -20.58 -10.74 0.01
N TYR A 303 -21.39 -11.58 0.67
CA TYR A 303 -21.90 -12.83 0.10
C TYR A 303 -22.63 -12.59 -1.23
N ARG A 304 -23.59 -11.65 -1.27
CA ARG A 304 -24.32 -11.32 -2.50
C ARG A 304 -23.39 -10.87 -3.63
N LYS A 305 -22.39 -10.02 -3.31
CA LYS A 305 -21.39 -9.55 -4.26
C LYS A 305 -20.54 -10.71 -4.79
N MET A 306 -20.05 -11.58 -3.90
CA MET A 306 -19.26 -12.76 -4.27
C MET A 306 -20.08 -13.73 -5.13
N LYS A 307 -21.32 -14.04 -4.73
CA LYS A 307 -22.22 -14.90 -5.48
C LYS A 307 -22.45 -14.38 -6.90
N ASN A 308 -22.81 -13.11 -7.03
CA ASN A 308 -23.02 -12.47 -8.33
C ASN A 308 -21.77 -12.57 -9.24
N MET A 309 -20.58 -12.36 -8.68
CA MET A 309 -19.34 -12.47 -9.43
C MET A 309 -19.01 -13.90 -9.86
N LEU A 310 -19.30 -14.89 -9.04
CA LEU A 310 -19.11 -16.31 -9.36
C LEU A 310 -20.07 -16.78 -10.45
N GLU A 311 -21.32 -16.30 -10.43
CA GLU A 311 -22.35 -16.64 -11.40
C GLU A 311 -22.10 -15.99 -12.78
N ASN A 312 -21.75 -14.72 -12.80
CA ASN A 312 -21.69 -13.93 -14.03
C ASN A 312 -20.28 -13.85 -14.64
N LYS A 313 -19.21 -14.18 -13.89
CA LYS A 313 -17.80 -14.14 -14.33
C LYS A 313 -17.43 -12.87 -15.12
N THR A 314 -17.99 -11.74 -14.67
CA THR A 314 -17.88 -10.46 -15.38
C THR A 314 -16.42 -10.01 -15.40
N THR A 315 -15.83 -9.90 -16.58
CA THR A 315 -14.49 -9.34 -16.76
C THR A 315 -14.51 -7.85 -16.43
N LEU A 316 -13.47 -7.38 -15.75
CA LEU A 316 -13.30 -5.94 -15.55
C LEU A 316 -12.90 -5.29 -16.89
N HIS A 317 -13.74 -4.43 -17.41
CA HIS A 317 -13.41 -3.58 -18.56
C HIS A 317 -12.88 -2.25 -18.04
N LEU A 318 -11.56 -2.07 -18.10
CA LEU A 318 -10.90 -0.86 -17.63
C LEU A 318 -11.00 0.23 -18.71
N ASP A 319 -11.57 1.38 -18.35
CA ASP A 319 -11.37 2.59 -19.12
C ASP A 319 -9.92 3.09 -18.90
N HIS A 320 -9.07 2.83 -19.89
CA HIS A 320 -7.68 3.22 -19.86
C HIS A 320 -7.44 4.74 -19.84
N HIS A 321 -8.38 5.53 -20.34
CA HIS A 321 -8.32 6.98 -20.28
C HIS A 321 -8.61 7.46 -18.85
N ALA A 322 -9.65 6.93 -18.21
CA ALA A 322 -9.93 7.20 -16.81
C ALA A 322 -8.81 6.73 -15.88
N PHE A 323 -8.07 5.66 -16.26
CA PHE A 323 -6.93 5.16 -15.49
C PHE A 323 -5.64 5.97 -15.70
N GLU A 324 -5.53 6.82 -16.73
CA GLU A 324 -4.29 7.55 -17.05
C GLU A 324 -3.70 8.32 -15.86
N PRO A 325 -4.47 9.01 -15.00
CA PRO A 325 -3.95 9.67 -13.80
C PRO A 325 -3.23 8.73 -12.83
N TYR A 326 -3.58 7.44 -12.83
CA TYR A 326 -3.04 6.41 -11.94
C TYR A 326 -1.85 5.64 -12.53
N THR A 327 -1.40 6.03 -13.72
CA THR A 327 -0.21 5.42 -14.34
C THR A 327 1.08 5.91 -13.67
N ALA A 328 2.10 5.06 -13.62
CA ALA A 328 3.43 5.44 -13.17
C ALA A 328 3.98 6.64 -13.95
N LYS A 329 3.68 6.72 -15.27
CA LYS A 329 4.09 7.84 -16.14
C LYS A 329 3.48 9.16 -15.65
N SER A 330 2.15 9.21 -15.42
CA SER A 330 1.47 10.43 -14.96
C SER A 330 1.94 10.84 -13.57
N ARG A 331 2.12 9.89 -12.65
CA ARG A 331 2.63 10.17 -11.31
C ARG A 331 4.07 10.66 -11.32
N THR A 332 4.94 10.11 -12.18
CA THR A 332 6.32 10.60 -12.35
C THR A 332 6.36 12.00 -12.94
N LYS A 333 5.46 12.29 -13.91
CA LYS A 333 5.34 13.66 -14.44
C LYS A 333 4.93 14.64 -13.35
N GLU A 334 3.90 14.32 -12.55
CA GLU A 334 3.45 15.17 -11.45
C GLU A 334 4.56 15.41 -10.41
N GLN A 335 5.39 14.39 -10.14
CA GLN A 335 6.56 14.51 -9.28
C GLN A 335 7.63 15.43 -9.87
N ALA A 336 7.92 15.32 -11.17
CA ALA A 336 8.88 16.18 -11.87
C ALA A 336 8.41 17.64 -11.87
N ASP A 337 7.15 17.89 -12.23
CA ASP A 337 6.55 19.22 -12.20
C ASP A 337 6.63 19.84 -10.78
N PHE A 338 6.44 19.02 -9.73
CA PHE A 338 6.59 19.49 -8.36
C PHE A 338 8.05 19.83 -7.99
N PHE A 339 9.02 19.09 -8.50
CA PHE A 339 10.44 19.41 -8.30
C PHE A 339 10.80 20.73 -8.94
N ASP A 340 10.32 21.00 -10.16
CA ASP A 340 10.55 22.26 -10.86
C ASP A 340 9.95 23.45 -10.11
N GLU A 341 8.75 23.30 -9.53
CA GLU A 341 8.13 24.32 -8.67
C GLU A 341 8.98 24.63 -7.42
N VAL A 342 9.54 23.59 -6.79
CA VAL A 342 10.39 23.76 -5.59
C VAL A 342 11.68 24.46 -5.94
N VAL A 343 12.34 24.07 -7.04
CA VAL A 343 13.59 24.68 -7.51
C VAL A 343 13.38 26.13 -7.91
N GLY A 344 12.35 26.41 -8.73
CA GLY A 344 12.03 27.78 -9.20
C GLY A 344 11.81 28.74 -8.05
N SER A 345 10.99 28.35 -7.05
CA SER A 345 10.72 29.20 -5.88
C SER A 345 11.92 29.42 -4.95
N THR A 346 12.90 28.54 -5.01
CA THR A 346 14.15 28.70 -4.24
C THR A 346 15.09 29.68 -4.91
N GLN A 347 15.07 29.76 -6.24
CA GLN A 347 15.84 30.73 -7.01
C GLN A 347 15.29 32.14 -6.85
N GLU A 348 13.97 32.34 -6.88
CA GLU A 348 13.31 33.65 -6.65
C GLU A 348 13.61 34.22 -5.25
N LYS A 349 13.78 33.40 -4.22
CA LYS A 349 14.15 33.85 -2.86
C LYS A 349 15.61 34.25 -2.71
N LYS A 350 16.47 33.97 -3.70
CA LYS A 350 17.90 34.32 -3.71
C LYS A 350 18.19 35.59 -4.48
N LEU A 351 17.22 36.11 -5.27
CA LEU A 351 17.23 37.39 -5.95
C LEU A 351 16.59 38.45 -5.07
#